data_3a231a950b5c986a2119a612214c6f57
#
_entry.id   3a231a950b5c986a2119a612214c6f57
#
_cell.length_a   1.000
_cell.length_b   1.000
_cell.length_c   1.000
_cell.angle_alpha   90.00
_cell.angle_beta   90.00
_cell.angle_gamma   90.00
#
_symmetry.space_group_name_H-M   'P 1'
#
loop_
_entity.id
_entity.type
_entity.pdbx_description
1 polymer ?
#
loop_
_entity_poly.entity_id
_entity_poly.type
_entity_poly.pdbx_seq_one_letter_code
_entity_poly.pdbx_strand_id
1 'polypeptide(L)'
;MCLRIKPSRKEELLDEIDSIVTSGLLPPGQAGKLRGKLMFGASQLWGKIGRAFLRVLSERQYSKFPHTGLTKALKLALVHWRLLIKDGPPRQISTCTNKPADFVIFTDGSFPDGKSSLLKPWIGGVLFSRGCRPVQFGCEVSQKLVKKWLPRKSQIAMIELLATVVALKTFAPRLRGSLALLFVDSEPVQGTLVKGYSSKEDFCELIGVFWRCALDLGVNIYIDRVPTDSNPADPPSRSRMDIGIGLGWETIDPCFP
;
A
#
# COMPACT_ATOMS: atom_id res chain seq x y z
N MET A 1 -14.60 3.12 18.73
CA MET A 1 -15.50 3.95 17.91
C MET A 1 -15.50 3.47 16.47
N CYS A 2 -16.67 3.47 15.80
CA CYS A 2 -16.80 2.98 14.42
C CYS A 2 -17.33 4.11 13.53
N LEU A 3 -16.60 4.49 12.48
CA LEU A 3 -17.05 5.46 11.48
C LEU A 3 -17.60 4.72 10.27
N ARG A 4 -18.78 5.15 9.79
CA ARG A 4 -19.44 4.57 8.61
C ARG A 4 -19.90 5.68 7.68
N ILE A 5 -19.94 5.41 6.39
CA ILE A 5 -20.62 6.28 5.43
C ILE A 5 -22.12 6.26 5.77
N LYS A 6 -22.71 7.45 5.90
CA LYS A 6 -24.15 7.61 6.20
C LYS A 6 -24.99 6.92 5.11
N PRO A 7 -26.05 6.16 5.42
CA PRO A 7 -26.83 5.43 4.42
C PRO A 7 -27.29 6.28 3.24
N SER A 8 -27.90 7.46 3.49
CA SER A 8 -28.32 8.37 2.43
C SER A 8 -27.15 8.85 1.54
N ARG A 9 -25.96 9.04 2.13
CA ARG A 9 -24.77 9.41 1.39
C ARG A 9 -24.22 8.26 0.57
N LYS A 10 -24.37 7.03 1.07
CA LYS A 10 -24.00 5.81 0.37
C LYS A 10 -24.84 5.64 -0.91
N GLU A 11 -26.16 5.80 -0.80
CA GLU A 11 -27.10 5.76 -1.92
C GLU A 11 -26.77 6.84 -2.95
N GLU A 12 -26.64 8.10 -2.54
CA GLU A 12 -26.26 9.21 -3.42
C GLU A 12 -24.97 8.93 -4.22
N LEU A 13 -23.95 8.38 -3.56
CA LEU A 13 -22.68 8.06 -4.23
C LEU A 13 -22.81 6.89 -5.21
N LEU A 14 -23.60 5.89 -4.88
CA LEU A 14 -23.86 4.75 -5.78
C LEU A 14 -24.63 5.20 -7.02
N ASP A 15 -25.69 5.98 -6.84
CA ASP A 15 -26.49 6.51 -7.95
C ASP A 15 -25.66 7.41 -8.87
N GLU A 16 -24.81 8.27 -8.30
CA GLU A 16 -23.90 9.11 -9.09
C GLU A 16 -22.92 8.28 -9.90
N ILE A 17 -22.31 7.25 -9.30
CA ILE A 17 -21.37 6.35 -9.99
C ILE A 17 -22.11 5.57 -11.08
N ASP A 18 -23.28 5.01 -10.80
CA ASP A 18 -24.06 4.22 -11.74
C ASP A 18 -24.55 5.08 -12.94
N SER A 19 -24.96 6.33 -12.70
CA SER A 19 -25.29 7.30 -13.75
C SER A 19 -24.09 7.59 -14.67
N ILE A 20 -22.89 7.79 -14.09
CA ILE A 20 -21.65 8.02 -14.86
C ILE A 20 -21.28 6.79 -15.69
N VAL A 21 -21.40 5.61 -15.12
CA VAL A 21 -21.08 4.35 -15.84
C VAL A 21 -22.07 4.12 -16.98
N THR A 22 -23.36 4.37 -16.76
CA THR A 22 -24.42 4.21 -17.76
C THR A 22 -24.30 5.22 -18.89
N SER A 23 -24.07 6.50 -18.59
CA SER A 23 -23.86 7.53 -19.61
C SER A 23 -22.53 7.38 -20.37
N GLY A 24 -21.55 6.70 -19.78
CA GLY A 24 -20.20 6.58 -20.31
C GLY A 24 -19.42 7.91 -20.31
N LEU A 25 -19.92 8.94 -19.61
CA LEU A 25 -19.37 10.30 -19.63
C LEU A 25 -18.98 10.76 -18.23
N LEU A 26 -17.79 11.39 -18.13
CA LEU A 26 -17.32 12.03 -16.91
C LEU A 26 -16.53 13.31 -17.27
N PRO A 27 -17.19 14.46 -17.33
CA PRO A 27 -16.53 15.74 -17.57
C PRO A 27 -15.52 16.10 -16.45
N PRO A 28 -14.46 16.89 -16.72
CA PRO A 28 -13.45 17.29 -15.74
C PRO A 28 -14.01 17.88 -14.44
N GLY A 29 -14.98 18.79 -14.54
CA GLY A 29 -15.61 19.40 -13.36
C GLY A 29 -16.38 18.40 -12.49
N GLN A 30 -17.07 17.44 -13.11
CA GLN A 30 -17.76 16.36 -12.38
C GLN A 30 -16.77 15.39 -11.76
N ALA A 31 -15.68 15.06 -12.45
CA ALA A 31 -14.60 14.22 -11.89
C ALA A 31 -14.00 14.83 -10.61
N GLY A 32 -13.79 16.15 -10.59
CA GLY A 32 -13.31 16.87 -9.40
C GLY A 32 -14.29 16.80 -8.23
N LYS A 33 -15.58 17.00 -8.48
CA LYS A 33 -16.64 16.88 -7.45
C LYS A 33 -16.72 15.46 -6.91
N LEU A 34 -16.78 14.46 -7.79
CA LEU A 34 -16.84 13.05 -7.39
C LEU A 34 -15.59 12.66 -6.60
N ARG A 35 -14.39 13.07 -7.05
CA ARG A 35 -13.14 12.82 -6.33
C ARG A 35 -13.18 13.36 -4.89
N GLY A 36 -13.67 14.58 -4.70
CA GLY A 36 -13.82 15.18 -3.36
C GLY A 36 -14.77 14.38 -2.47
N LYS A 37 -15.91 13.97 -3.01
CA LYS A 37 -16.90 13.13 -2.32
C LYS A 37 -16.31 11.77 -1.92
N LEU A 38 -15.60 11.10 -2.82
CA LEU A 38 -14.97 9.79 -2.57
C LEU A 38 -13.78 9.89 -1.61
N MET A 39 -13.00 10.97 -1.65
CA MET A 39 -11.92 11.20 -0.67
C MET A 39 -12.47 11.33 0.76
N PHE A 40 -13.60 12.04 0.92
CA PHE A 40 -14.28 12.10 2.20
C PHE A 40 -14.83 10.73 2.61
N GLY A 41 -15.48 10.00 1.69
CA GLY A 41 -15.94 8.62 1.92
C GLY A 41 -14.79 7.68 2.34
N ALA A 42 -13.62 7.80 1.69
CA ALA A 42 -12.43 7.02 2.05
C ALA A 42 -11.96 7.21 3.49
N SER A 43 -12.23 8.37 4.09
CA SER A 43 -11.88 8.62 5.51
C SER A 43 -12.73 7.80 6.49
N GLN A 44 -13.87 7.30 6.04
CA GLN A 44 -14.85 6.52 6.82
C GLN A 44 -14.74 5.03 6.56
N LEU A 45 -13.93 4.62 5.59
CA LEU A 45 -13.60 3.24 5.30
C LEU A 45 -12.34 2.80 6.04
N TRP A 46 -12.17 1.50 6.16
CA TRP A 46 -11.03 0.92 6.84
C TRP A 46 -9.70 1.26 6.15
N GLY A 47 -8.70 1.63 6.92
CA GLY A 47 -7.35 1.96 6.43
C GLY A 47 -7.34 3.11 5.42
N LYS A 48 -6.59 2.92 4.34
CA LYS A 48 -6.47 3.85 3.21
C LYS A 48 -7.01 3.25 1.91
N ILE A 49 -7.86 2.23 2.03
CA ILE A 49 -8.38 1.50 0.88
C ILE A 49 -9.12 2.44 -0.08
N GLY A 50 -8.97 2.21 -1.37
CA GLY A 50 -9.62 3.00 -2.41
C GLY A 50 -8.91 4.31 -2.79
N ARG A 51 -8.07 4.88 -1.92
CA ARG A 51 -7.43 6.18 -2.21
C ARG A 51 -6.55 6.15 -3.46
N ALA A 52 -5.85 5.05 -3.71
CA ALA A 52 -5.02 4.88 -4.91
C ALA A 52 -5.83 5.05 -6.22
N PHE A 53 -7.10 4.65 -6.22
CA PHE A 53 -7.99 4.79 -7.39
C PHE A 53 -8.49 6.22 -7.64
N LEU A 54 -8.29 7.14 -6.70
CA LEU A 54 -8.64 8.56 -6.89
C LEU A 54 -7.69 9.29 -7.84
N ARG A 55 -6.52 8.70 -8.14
CA ARG A 55 -5.54 9.27 -9.07
C ARG A 55 -6.15 9.52 -10.45
N VAL A 56 -6.82 8.54 -11.03
CA VAL A 56 -7.42 8.65 -12.37
C VAL A 56 -8.54 9.69 -12.43
N LEU A 57 -9.28 9.92 -11.33
CA LEU A 57 -10.23 11.01 -11.22
C LEU A 57 -9.54 12.37 -11.16
N SER A 58 -8.39 12.45 -10.48
CA SER A 58 -7.55 13.65 -10.46
C SER A 58 -7.02 13.98 -11.85
N GLU A 59 -6.53 12.99 -12.58
CA GLU A 59 -6.08 13.18 -13.97
C GLU A 59 -7.19 13.65 -14.88
N ARG A 60 -8.40 13.10 -14.75
CA ARG A 60 -9.57 13.58 -15.48
C ARG A 60 -9.91 15.02 -15.11
N GLN A 61 -9.88 15.38 -13.82
CA GLN A 61 -10.17 16.72 -13.34
C GLN A 61 -9.26 17.79 -13.97
N TYR A 62 -7.98 17.47 -14.11
CA TYR A 62 -6.96 18.38 -14.64
C TYR A 62 -6.60 18.13 -16.11
N SER A 63 -7.41 17.34 -16.82
CA SER A 63 -7.19 17.08 -18.23
C SER A 63 -7.34 18.37 -19.04
N LYS A 64 -6.32 18.68 -19.85
CA LYS A 64 -6.32 19.82 -20.76
C LYS A 64 -7.22 19.59 -21.99
N PHE A 65 -7.56 18.34 -22.28
CA PHE A 65 -8.39 17.97 -23.41
C PHE A 65 -9.84 17.75 -22.96
N PRO A 66 -10.84 18.23 -23.75
CA PRO A 66 -12.26 18.14 -23.38
C PRO A 66 -12.85 16.74 -23.56
N HIS A 67 -12.06 15.68 -23.36
CA HIS A 67 -12.58 14.33 -23.41
C HIS A 67 -13.51 14.09 -22.21
N THR A 68 -14.74 13.71 -22.51
CA THR A 68 -15.74 13.37 -21.49
C THR A 68 -15.94 11.87 -21.34
N GLY A 69 -15.59 11.08 -22.37
CA GLY A 69 -15.75 9.63 -22.37
C GLY A 69 -14.91 8.91 -21.30
N LEU A 70 -15.44 7.81 -20.79
CA LEU A 70 -14.74 7.01 -19.76
C LEU A 70 -13.61 6.18 -20.39
N THR A 71 -12.39 6.38 -19.90
CA THR A 71 -11.25 5.49 -20.19
C THR A 71 -11.40 4.17 -19.43
N LYS A 72 -10.65 3.13 -19.85
CA LYS A 72 -10.60 1.84 -19.15
C LYS A 72 -10.21 2.01 -17.67
N ALA A 73 -9.22 2.86 -17.38
CA ALA A 73 -8.77 3.15 -16.01
C ALA A 73 -9.88 3.83 -15.17
N LEU A 74 -10.61 4.78 -15.72
CA LEU A 74 -11.74 5.41 -15.03
C LEU A 74 -12.86 4.41 -14.75
N LYS A 75 -13.22 3.56 -15.72
CA LYS A 75 -14.23 2.51 -15.52
C LYS A 75 -13.83 1.58 -14.38
N LEU A 76 -12.57 1.12 -14.36
CA LEU A 76 -12.06 0.26 -13.30
C LEU A 76 -12.12 0.94 -11.94
N ALA A 77 -11.72 2.21 -11.85
CA ALA A 77 -11.76 2.97 -10.61
C ALA A 77 -13.19 3.16 -10.10
N LEU A 78 -14.16 3.46 -10.98
CA LEU A 78 -15.57 3.60 -10.62
C LEU A 78 -16.16 2.28 -10.12
N VAL A 79 -15.91 1.17 -10.81
CA VAL A 79 -16.35 -0.16 -10.38
C VAL A 79 -15.76 -0.50 -9.00
N HIS A 80 -14.48 -0.24 -8.80
CA HIS A 80 -13.81 -0.48 -7.52
C HIS A 80 -14.43 0.35 -6.38
N TRP A 81 -14.67 1.65 -6.63
CA TRP A 81 -15.32 2.52 -5.65
C TRP A 81 -16.76 2.12 -5.38
N ARG A 82 -17.50 1.68 -6.39
CA ARG A 82 -18.85 1.15 -6.22
C ARG A 82 -18.88 -0.03 -5.24
N LEU A 83 -17.96 -0.99 -5.39
CA LEU A 83 -17.81 -2.13 -4.49
C LEU A 83 -17.41 -1.68 -3.07
N LEU A 84 -16.45 -0.76 -2.96
CA LEU A 84 -16.03 -0.25 -1.64
C LEU A 84 -17.16 0.50 -0.90
N ILE A 85 -17.96 1.28 -1.60
CA ILE A 85 -19.11 1.99 -1.01
C ILE A 85 -20.16 0.97 -0.58
N LYS A 86 -20.44 -0.04 -1.42
CA LYS A 86 -21.46 -1.05 -1.16
C LYS A 86 -21.08 -1.95 0.02
N ASP A 87 -19.86 -2.49 0.02
CA ASP A 87 -19.46 -3.61 0.88
C ASP A 87 -18.22 -3.31 1.73
N GLY A 88 -17.64 -2.10 1.58
CA GLY A 88 -16.41 -1.74 2.28
C GLY A 88 -16.59 -1.70 3.80
N PRO A 89 -15.63 -2.27 4.56
CA PRO A 89 -15.71 -2.28 6.00
C PRO A 89 -15.56 -0.87 6.58
N PRO A 90 -16.29 -0.57 7.66
CA PRO A 90 -16.20 0.71 8.33
C PRO A 90 -14.85 0.91 9.00
N ARG A 91 -14.46 2.17 9.17
CA ARG A 91 -13.25 2.50 9.90
C ARG A 91 -13.45 2.28 11.40
N GLN A 92 -12.68 1.40 11.96
CA GLN A 92 -12.59 1.22 13.40
C GLN A 92 -11.50 2.12 13.97
N ILE A 93 -11.81 2.90 15.00
CA ILE A 93 -10.86 3.71 15.74
C ILE A 93 -10.79 3.13 17.14
N SER A 94 -9.64 2.58 17.50
CA SER A 94 -9.38 2.18 18.88
C SER A 94 -9.35 3.40 19.77
N THR A 95 -10.11 3.36 20.85
CA THR A 95 -10.09 4.38 21.90
C THR A 95 -9.15 3.99 23.04
N CYS A 96 -8.61 2.77 23.02
CA CYS A 96 -7.65 2.28 23.99
C CYS A 96 -6.23 2.47 23.42
N THR A 97 -5.51 3.42 23.96
CA THR A 97 -4.15 3.80 23.52
C THR A 97 -3.05 2.97 24.18
N ASN A 98 -3.38 2.15 25.19
CA ASN A 98 -2.39 1.48 26.03
C ASN A 98 -2.06 0.04 25.59
N LYS A 99 -2.67 -0.47 24.51
CA LYS A 99 -2.30 -1.79 23.99
C LYS A 99 -1.01 -1.64 23.17
N PRO A 100 0.10 -2.30 23.55
CA PRO A 100 1.29 -2.33 22.72
C PRO A 100 0.99 -3.05 21.40
N ALA A 101 1.78 -2.77 20.38
CA ALA A 101 1.70 -3.50 19.13
C ALA A 101 2.00 -4.99 19.36
N ASP A 102 1.24 -5.83 18.65
CA ASP A 102 1.45 -7.28 18.69
C ASP A 102 2.72 -7.65 17.90
N PHE A 103 2.98 -6.86 16.82
CA PHE A 103 4.09 -7.08 15.90
C PHE A 103 4.79 -5.77 15.53
N VAL A 104 6.10 -5.87 15.31
CA VAL A 104 6.91 -4.80 14.72
C VAL A 104 7.55 -5.37 13.46
N ILE A 105 7.32 -4.70 12.32
CA ILE A 105 7.80 -5.10 11.01
C ILE A 105 8.80 -4.05 10.53
N PHE A 106 9.95 -4.49 10.08
CA PHE A 106 10.92 -3.66 9.35
C PHE A 106 11.03 -4.15 7.93
N THR A 107 11.12 -3.23 6.98
CA THR A 107 11.32 -3.56 5.57
C THR A 107 12.36 -2.66 4.96
N ASP A 108 13.08 -3.19 3.99
CA ASP A 108 14.08 -2.48 3.23
C ASP A 108 14.15 -3.01 1.80
N GLY A 109 14.67 -2.19 0.91
CA GLY A 109 14.96 -2.57 -0.46
C GLY A 109 16.29 -2.03 -0.92
N SER A 110 17.01 -2.80 -1.70
CA SER A 110 18.26 -2.37 -2.33
C SER A 110 18.16 -2.42 -3.85
N PHE A 111 18.80 -1.45 -4.50
CA PHE A 111 18.85 -1.37 -5.96
C PHE A 111 20.29 -1.12 -6.39
N PRO A 112 20.81 -1.82 -7.42
CA PRO A 112 22.16 -1.62 -7.90
C PRO A 112 22.41 -0.16 -8.31
N ASP A 113 23.39 0.46 -7.71
CA ASP A 113 23.81 1.85 -7.96
C ASP A 113 25.13 1.96 -8.77
N GLY A 114 25.67 0.82 -9.20
CA GLY A 114 26.96 0.69 -9.86
C GLY A 114 28.17 0.82 -8.92
N LYS A 115 27.95 1.13 -7.63
CA LYS A 115 28.97 1.23 -6.58
C LYS A 115 28.88 0.09 -5.56
N SER A 116 27.72 -0.53 -5.44
CA SER A 116 27.49 -1.67 -4.55
C SER A 116 27.91 -2.99 -5.20
N SER A 117 28.25 -3.98 -4.40
CA SER A 117 28.50 -5.35 -4.86
C SER A 117 27.23 -6.06 -5.38
N LEU A 118 26.06 -5.45 -5.20
CA LEU A 118 24.80 -5.99 -5.66
C LEU A 118 24.62 -5.78 -7.15
N LEU A 119 24.52 -6.89 -7.89
CA LEU A 119 24.25 -6.88 -9.34
C LEU A 119 22.75 -6.83 -9.66
N LYS A 120 21.89 -7.06 -8.67
CA LYS A 120 20.45 -7.21 -8.82
C LYS A 120 19.70 -6.56 -7.64
N PRO A 121 18.45 -6.08 -7.86
CA PRO A 121 17.66 -5.53 -6.77
C PRO A 121 17.24 -6.62 -5.78
N TRP A 122 17.25 -6.30 -4.51
CA TRP A 122 16.84 -7.17 -3.41
C TRP A 122 15.83 -6.48 -2.50
N ILE A 123 15.03 -7.28 -1.82
CA ILE A 123 14.16 -6.85 -0.73
C ILE A 123 14.39 -7.69 0.50
N GLY A 124 14.21 -7.09 1.66
CA GLY A 124 14.30 -7.74 2.95
C GLY A 124 13.17 -7.32 3.88
N GLY A 125 12.83 -8.18 4.81
CA GLY A 125 11.89 -7.88 5.87
C GLY A 125 12.16 -8.69 7.12
N VAL A 126 11.88 -8.07 8.27
CA VAL A 126 12.04 -8.69 9.60
C VAL A 126 10.78 -8.44 10.42
N LEU A 127 10.29 -9.48 11.06
CA LEU A 127 9.14 -9.45 11.97
C LEU A 127 9.59 -9.76 13.38
N PHE A 128 9.28 -8.85 14.29
CA PHE A 128 9.43 -9.06 15.73
C PHE A 128 8.06 -9.23 16.38
N SER A 129 7.98 -10.13 17.34
CA SER A 129 6.84 -10.28 18.24
C SER A 129 7.32 -10.62 19.66
N ARG A 130 6.52 -10.23 20.64
CA ARG A 130 6.91 -10.42 22.04
C ARG A 130 7.01 -11.91 22.37
N GLY A 131 8.13 -12.33 22.93
CA GLY A 131 8.37 -13.70 23.39
C GLY A 131 8.57 -14.74 22.28
N CYS A 132 8.66 -14.33 21.02
CA CYS A 132 8.94 -15.22 19.89
C CYS A 132 10.28 -14.87 19.25
N ARG A 133 10.86 -15.86 18.58
CA ARG A 133 12.05 -15.60 17.75
C ARG A 133 11.68 -14.65 16.59
N PRO A 134 12.53 -13.68 16.27
CA PRO A 134 12.36 -12.86 15.09
C PRO A 134 12.35 -13.72 13.82
N VAL A 135 11.64 -13.25 12.82
CA VAL A 135 11.51 -13.94 11.53
C VAL A 135 11.97 -12.99 10.43
N GLN A 136 12.80 -13.49 9.54
CA GLN A 136 13.32 -12.71 8.41
C GLN A 136 13.04 -13.38 7.07
N PHE A 137 13.01 -12.56 6.03
CA PHE A 137 13.15 -12.99 4.65
C PHE A 137 14.07 -12.03 3.89
N GLY A 138 14.72 -12.52 2.86
CA GLY A 138 15.46 -11.73 1.90
C GLY A 138 15.42 -12.41 0.55
N CYS A 139 15.17 -11.66 -0.53
CA CYS A 139 15.14 -12.26 -1.87
C CYS A 139 15.43 -11.25 -2.97
N GLU A 140 15.92 -11.79 -4.08
CA GLU A 140 16.11 -11.06 -5.33
C GLU A 140 14.77 -10.67 -5.95
N VAL A 141 14.69 -9.46 -6.47
CA VAL A 141 13.54 -9.00 -7.26
C VAL A 141 13.79 -9.25 -8.74
N SER A 142 12.87 -9.99 -9.36
CA SER A 142 12.97 -10.34 -10.79
C SER A 142 13.02 -9.10 -11.67
N GLN A 143 13.98 -9.08 -12.61
CA GLN A 143 14.08 -8.03 -13.63
C GLN A 143 12.81 -7.91 -14.51
N LYS A 144 12.06 -9.02 -14.68
CA LYS A 144 10.77 -9.00 -15.37
C LYS A 144 9.74 -8.13 -14.64
N LEU A 145 9.78 -8.12 -13.30
CA LEU A 145 8.90 -7.28 -12.50
C LEU A 145 9.32 -5.81 -12.58
N VAL A 146 10.62 -5.53 -12.43
CA VAL A 146 11.17 -4.16 -12.52
C VAL A 146 10.86 -3.50 -13.86
N LYS A 147 10.93 -4.25 -14.96
CA LYS A 147 10.62 -3.77 -16.32
C LYS A 147 9.14 -3.41 -16.55
N LYS A 148 8.23 -3.85 -15.69
CA LYS A 148 6.81 -3.47 -15.76
C LYS A 148 6.54 -2.07 -15.21
N TRP A 149 7.44 -1.55 -14.40
CA TRP A 149 7.29 -0.24 -13.78
C TRP A 149 7.68 0.89 -14.73
N LEU A 150 7.17 2.09 -14.45
CA LEU A 150 7.51 3.27 -15.23
C LEU A 150 9.02 3.51 -15.20
N PRO A 151 9.64 3.87 -16.35
CA PRO A 151 11.09 4.14 -16.42
C PRO A 151 11.51 5.29 -15.49
N ARG A 152 12.59 5.07 -14.70
CA ARG A 152 13.17 6.06 -13.78
C ARG A 152 14.68 5.91 -13.74
N LYS A 153 15.35 6.97 -13.29
CA LYS A 153 16.80 6.94 -13.05
C LYS A 153 17.17 5.88 -12.00
N SER A 154 16.34 5.72 -10.98
CA SER A 154 16.49 4.68 -9.97
C SER A 154 15.11 4.12 -9.61
N GLN A 155 15.02 2.81 -9.42
CA GLN A 155 13.80 2.13 -9.00
C GLN A 155 13.79 1.84 -7.48
N ILE A 156 14.73 2.40 -6.72
CA ILE A 156 14.88 2.09 -5.28
C ILE A 156 13.56 2.22 -4.52
N ALA A 157 12.86 3.35 -4.65
CA ALA A 157 11.61 3.58 -3.94
C ALA A 157 10.49 2.57 -4.31
N MET A 158 10.49 2.04 -5.56
CA MET A 158 9.56 0.97 -5.95
C MET A 158 9.94 -0.36 -5.32
N ILE A 159 11.24 -0.65 -5.21
CA ILE A 159 11.75 -1.86 -4.54
C ILE A 159 11.42 -1.81 -3.05
N GLU A 160 11.65 -0.69 -2.37
CA GLU A 160 11.30 -0.48 -0.97
C GLU A 160 9.78 -0.61 -0.74
N LEU A 161 8.94 -0.03 -1.62
CA LEU A 161 7.49 -0.20 -1.54
C LEU A 161 7.08 -1.66 -1.77
N LEU A 162 7.72 -2.36 -2.71
CA LEU A 162 7.48 -3.79 -2.93
C LEU A 162 7.82 -4.61 -1.68
N ALA A 163 8.92 -4.28 -0.99
CA ALA A 163 9.32 -4.94 0.25
C ALA A 163 8.19 -4.91 1.30
N THR A 164 7.47 -3.78 1.44
CA THR A 164 6.34 -3.67 2.37
C THR A 164 5.17 -4.59 1.99
N VAL A 165 4.88 -4.73 0.70
CA VAL A 165 3.81 -5.61 0.20
C VAL A 165 4.16 -7.08 0.42
N VAL A 166 5.40 -7.45 0.07
CA VAL A 166 5.91 -8.82 0.26
C VAL A 166 5.94 -9.17 1.75
N ALA A 167 6.35 -8.25 2.63
CA ALA A 167 6.35 -8.46 4.06
C ALA A 167 4.95 -8.79 4.60
N LEU A 168 3.91 -8.04 4.20
CA LEU A 168 2.54 -8.33 4.63
C LEU A 168 2.06 -9.71 4.17
N LYS A 169 2.41 -10.12 2.97
CA LYS A 169 2.03 -11.45 2.45
C LYS A 169 2.81 -12.58 3.09
N THR A 170 4.11 -12.38 3.26
CA THR A 170 5.00 -13.36 3.86
C THR A 170 4.66 -13.62 5.33
N PHE A 171 4.40 -12.54 6.09
CA PHE A 171 4.04 -12.65 7.50
C PHE A 171 2.53 -12.83 7.74
N ALA A 172 1.72 -12.94 6.70
CA ALA A 172 0.26 -13.03 6.76
C ALA A 172 -0.29 -14.04 7.80
N PRO A 173 0.29 -15.27 7.94
CA PRO A 173 -0.22 -16.23 8.93
C PRO A 173 -0.14 -15.72 10.38
N ARG A 174 0.82 -14.85 10.68
CA ARG A 174 1.05 -14.28 12.03
C ARG A 174 0.27 -12.98 12.26
N LEU A 175 0.01 -12.21 11.19
CA LEU A 175 -0.53 -10.83 11.28
C LEU A 175 -2.06 -10.73 11.39
N ARG A 176 -2.80 -11.82 11.19
CA ARG A 176 -4.28 -11.75 11.15
C ARG A 176 -4.88 -11.15 12.42
N GLY A 177 -5.72 -10.12 12.24
CA GLY A 177 -6.48 -9.46 13.30
C GLY A 177 -5.63 -8.69 14.32
N SER A 178 -4.36 -8.45 14.03
CA SER A 178 -3.40 -7.86 14.96
C SER A 178 -3.23 -6.35 14.80
N LEU A 179 -2.48 -5.75 15.71
CA LEU A 179 -1.94 -4.40 15.64
C LEU A 179 -0.45 -4.49 15.31
N ALA A 180 -0.02 -3.90 14.20
CA ALA A 180 1.36 -3.92 13.75
C ALA A 180 1.94 -2.52 13.58
N LEU A 181 3.20 -2.34 13.94
CA LEU A 181 4.03 -1.20 13.56
C LEU A 181 4.86 -1.61 12.34
N LEU A 182 4.81 -0.83 11.27
CA LEU A 182 5.64 -1.02 10.09
C LEU A 182 6.63 0.12 9.97
N PHE A 183 7.90 -0.20 10.03
CA PHE A 183 9.00 0.73 9.83
C PHE A 183 9.62 0.57 8.44
N VAL A 184 9.80 1.70 7.78
CA VAL A 184 10.52 1.85 6.51
C VAL A 184 11.58 2.94 6.69
N ASP A 185 12.67 2.90 5.98
CA ASP A 185 13.69 3.96 6.01
C ASP A 185 13.50 5.03 4.93
N SER A 186 12.66 4.75 3.95
CA SER A 186 12.35 5.64 2.83
C SER A 186 11.22 6.61 3.15
N GLU A 187 11.52 7.89 3.23
CA GLU A 187 10.52 8.95 3.40
C GLU A 187 9.46 8.97 2.27
N PRO A 188 9.82 8.84 0.98
CA PRO A 188 8.82 8.73 -0.10
C PRO A 188 7.87 7.55 0.06
N VAL A 189 8.36 6.39 0.50
CA VAL A 189 7.55 5.19 0.71
C VAL A 189 6.63 5.39 1.91
N GLN A 190 7.14 5.85 3.05
CA GLN A 190 6.32 6.21 4.21
C GLN A 190 5.20 7.17 3.81
N GLY A 191 5.56 8.28 3.15
CA GLY A 191 4.60 9.31 2.77
C GLY A 191 3.49 8.80 1.85
N THR A 192 3.80 7.94 0.87
CA THR A 192 2.79 7.38 -0.05
C THR A 192 1.90 6.35 0.64
N LEU A 193 2.44 5.49 1.49
CA LEU A 193 1.66 4.53 2.26
C LEU A 193 0.71 5.23 3.25
N VAL A 194 1.20 6.23 3.99
CA VAL A 194 0.38 7.02 4.94
C VAL A 194 -0.71 7.81 4.21
N LYS A 195 -0.43 8.40 3.06
CA LYS A 195 -1.43 9.09 2.21
C LYS A 195 -2.40 8.09 1.56
N GLY A 196 -1.93 6.90 1.23
CA GLY A 196 -2.70 5.87 0.51
C GLY A 196 -2.78 6.10 -1.00
N TYR A 197 -1.97 7.00 -1.56
CA TYR A 197 -1.91 7.27 -3.00
C TYR A 197 -0.58 7.92 -3.40
N SER A 198 -0.31 7.92 -4.70
CA SER A 198 0.82 8.61 -5.35
C SER A 198 0.36 9.31 -6.64
N SER A 199 1.15 10.23 -7.16
CA SER A 199 0.97 10.77 -8.51
C SER A 199 1.37 9.78 -9.61
N LYS A 200 2.12 8.73 -9.29
CA LYS A 200 2.59 7.71 -10.22
C LYS A 200 1.70 6.47 -10.19
N GLU A 201 1.37 5.95 -11.39
CA GLU A 201 0.43 4.83 -11.54
C GLU A 201 0.92 3.56 -10.87
N ASP A 202 2.14 3.15 -11.17
CA ASP A 202 2.76 1.95 -10.63
C ASP A 202 2.92 1.98 -9.09
N PHE A 203 3.20 3.16 -8.51
CA PHE A 203 3.11 3.33 -7.06
C PHE A 203 1.69 3.11 -6.54
N CYS A 204 0.67 3.66 -7.23
CA CYS A 204 -0.72 3.47 -6.84
C CYS A 204 -1.15 2.01 -6.89
N GLU A 205 -0.65 1.23 -7.86
CA GLU A 205 -0.91 -0.20 -7.94
C GLU A 205 -0.38 -0.94 -6.70
N LEU A 206 0.89 -0.75 -6.34
CA LEU A 206 1.46 -1.39 -5.15
C LEU A 206 0.83 -0.90 -3.84
N ILE A 207 0.53 0.40 -3.71
CA ILE A 207 -0.19 0.95 -2.55
C ILE A 207 -1.58 0.31 -2.43
N GLY A 208 -2.26 0.12 -3.56
CA GLY A 208 -3.55 -0.56 -3.61
C GLY A 208 -3.46 -2.01 -3.13
N VAL A 209 -2.43 -2.75 -3.57
CA VAL A 209 -2.16 -4.12 -3.12
C VAL A 209 -1.84 -4.15 -1.63
N PHE A 210 -0.99 -3.25 -1.14
CA PHE A 210 -0.64 -3.15 0.29
C PHE A 210 -1.89 -3.00 1.17
N TRP A 211 -2.73 -2.01 0.88
CA TRP A 211 -3.92 -1.75 1.69
C TRP A 211 -4.99 -2.84 1.54
N ARG A 212 -5.06 -3.51 0.38
CA ARG A 212 -5.91 -4.69 0.20
C ARG A 212 -5.43 -5.86 1.05
N CYS A 213 -4.13 -6.16 1.02
CA CYS A 213 -3.56 -7.21 1.89
C CYS A 213 -3.82 -6.92 3.37
N ALA A 214 -3.61 -5.67 3.81
CA ALA A 214 -3.88 -5.29 5.19
C ALA A 214 -5.35 -5.46 5.57
N LEU A 215 -6.29 -5.14 4.66
CA LEU A 215 -7.72 -5.37 4.86
C LEU A 215 -8.06 -6.86 4.96
N ASP A 216 -7.58 -7.66 4.02
CA ASP A 216 -7.87 -9.11 3.96
C ASP A 216 -7.33 -9.85 5.19
N LEU A 217 -6.27 -9.33 5.79
CA LEU A 217 -5.70 -9.80 7.05
C LEU A 217 -6.42 -9.24 8.29
N GLY A 218 -7.19 -8.16 8.15
CA GLY A 218 -7.77 -7.43 9.28
C GLY A 218 -6.72 -6.79 10.19
N VAL A 219 -5.50 -6.54 9.68
CA VAL A 219 -4.38 -6.02 10.47
C VAL A 219 -4.42 -4.48 10.52
N ASN A 220 -4.42 -3.91 11.72
CA ASN A 220 -4.27 -2.48 11.90
C ASN A 220 -2.78 -2.10 11.88
N ILE A 221 -2.38 -1.33 10.88
CA ILE A 221 -0.98 -0.97 10.66
C ILE A 221 -0.77 0.52 10.94
N TYR A 222 0.18 0.82 11.82
CA TYR A 222 0.78 2.13 11.96
C TYR A 222 2.12 2.13 11.22
N ILE A 223 2.35 3.14 10.38
CA ILE A 223 3.52 3.23 9.51
C ILE A 223 4.38 4.38 9.97
N ASP A 224 5.64 4.10 10.25
CA ASP A 224 6.61 5.09 10.66
C ASP A 224 7.96 4.88 9.99
N ARG A 225 8.88 5.79 10.26
CA ARG A 225 10.21 5.79 9.68
C ARG A 225 11.26 5.36 10.70
N VAL A 226 12.27 4.64 10.22
CA VAL A 226 13.49 4.32 10.96
C VAL A 226 14.69 4.88 10.20
N PRO A 227 15.75 5.37 10.89
CA PRO A 227 17.02 5.67 10.24
C PRO A 227 17.63 4.41 9.61
N THR A 228 18.23 4.56 8.42
CA THR A 228 18.79 3.42 7.66
C THR A 228 19.77 2.59 8.49
N ASP A 229 20.66 3.24 9.23
CA ASP A 229 21.66 2.57 10.09
C ASP A 229 21.04 1.76 11.25
N SER A 230 19.76 1.99 11.53
CA SER A 230 19.00 1.31 12.58
C SER A 230 17.96 0.33 12.03
N ASN A 231 17.93 0.12 10.69
CA ASN A 231 16.96 -0.76 10.07
C ASN A 231 17.45 -2.23 10.07
N PRO A 232 16.87 -3.12 10.89
CA PRO A 232 17.28 -4.53 10.91
C PRO A 232 16.98 -5.28 9.61
N ALA A 233 16.22 -4.71 8.69
CA ALA A 233 15.96 -5.27 7.38
C ALA A 233 17.03 -4.91 6.32
N ASP A 234 18.00 -4.02 6.63
CA ASP A 234 19.10 -3.68 5.70
C ASP A 234 19.98 -4.90 5.35
N PRO A 235 20.42 -5.76 6.30
CA PRO A 235 21.18 -6.94 5.93
C PRO A 235 20.42 -7.91 5.00
N PRO A 236 19.19 -8.36 5.30
CA PRO A 236 18.46 -9.23 4.38
C PRO A 236 18.14 -8.58 3.03
N SER A 237 17.95 -7.27 2.93
CA SER A 237 17.77 -6.57 1.65
C SER A 237 19.04 -6.52 0.80
N ARG A 238 20.20 -6.86 1.38
CA ARG A 238 21.52 -6.93 0.73
C ARG A 238 22.05 -8.36 0.62
N SER A 239 21.16 -9.37 0.63
CA SER A 239 21.52 -10.79 0.56
C SER A 239 22.36 -11.29 1.74
N ARG A 240 22.34 -10.61 2.89
CA ARG A 240 23.10 -10.96 4.10
C ARG A 240 22.20 -11.54 5.17
N MET A 241 21.56 -12.66 4.85
CA MET A 241 20.68 -13.40 5.79
C MET A 241 21.47 -14.06 6.93
N ASP A 242 22.76 -14.31 6.72
CA ASP A 242 23.70 -14.89 7.67
C ASP A 242 23.72 -14.16 9.02
N ILE A 243 23.58 -12.83 9.00
CA ILE A 243 23.56 -12.00 10.21
C ILE A 243 22.37 -12.38 11.10
N GLY A 244 21.16 -12.43 10.55
CA GLY A 244 19.97 -12.83 11.31
C GLY A 244 20.03 -14.29 11.77
N ILE A 245 20.54 -15.19 10.93
CA ILE A 245 20.76 -16.59 11.28
C ILE A 245 21.72 -16.69 12.48
N GLY A 246 22.83 -15.95 12.46
CA GLY A 246 23.77 -15.89 13.57
C GLY A 246 23.15 -15.35 14.88
N LEU A 247 22.11 -14.52 14.77
CA LEU A 247 21.31 -14.03 15.92
C LEU A 247 20.17 -14.99 16.32
N GLY A 248 20.05 -16.15 15.69
CA GLY A 248 19.02 -17.14 15.96
C GLY A 248 17.65 -16.82 15.36
N TRP A 249 17.57 -15.96 14.35
CA TRP A 249 16.32 -15.62 13.67
C TRP A 249 15.88 -16.76 12.74
N GLU A 250 14.55 -16.95 12.64
CA GLU A 250 13.93 -17.86 11.68
C GLU A 250 13.95 -17.24 10.28
N THR A 251 14.34 -18.01 9.29
CA THR A 251 14.27 -17.58 7.88
C THR A 251 13.11 -18.28 7.19
N ILE A 252 12.29 -17.51 6.48
CA ILE A 252 11.14 -18.03 5.72
C ILE A 252 11.17 -17.55 4.27
N ASP A 253 10.52 -18.31 3.39
CA ASP A 253 10.41 -17.95 1.98
C ASP A 253 9.44 -16.78 1.77
N PRO A 254 9.80 -15.80 0.91
CA PRO A 254 8.96 -14.65 0.63
C PRO A 254 7.75 -15.02 -0.24
N CYS A 255 6.60 -14.41 0.07
CA CYS A 255 5.37 -14.55 -0.70
C CYS A 255 5.12 -13.29 -1.53
N PHE A 256 5.24 -13.38 -2.85
CA PHE A 256 4.98 -12.27 -3.78
C PHE A 256 3.46 -12.07 -4.04
N PRO A 257 3.05 -10.82 -4.41
CA PRO A 257 1.68 -10.49 -4.76
C PRO A 257 1.21 -11.12 -6.08
#